data_24c7ef62958004fb4d74945050ef4059
#
_entry.id   24c7ef62958004fb4d74945050ef4059
#
_cell.length_a   1.000
_cell.length_b   1.000
_cell.length_c   1.000
_cell.angle_alpha   90.00
_cell.angle_beta   90.00
_cell.angle_gamma   90.00
#
_symmetry.space_group_name_H-M   'P 1'
#
loop_
_entity.id
_entity.type
_entity.pdbx_description
1 polymer ?
#
loop_
_entity_poly.entity_id
_entity_poly.type
_entity_poly.pdbx_seq_one_letter_code
_entity_poly.pdbx_strand_id
1 'polypeptide(L)'
;MIFQTPIVTPFGGAEHDWSAIELAAWLALSLGTTLRLLGTEADPASGRRDASRLLARASLLVQQVVGIVTEPLLIPPGDAGDVEAAADARMLVVGLSERWREEGIGAVRGAVGRAARAPLLFVRSGSHPRGVSPPQTMTRFTWTQATRHAQTRQPTR
;
A
#
# COMPACT_ATOMS: atom_id res chain seq x y z
N MET A 1 24.77 12.85 1.51
CA MET A 1 23.45 12.34 1.04
C MET A 1 22.76 11.75 2.27
N ILE A 2 21.75 12.43 2.80
CA ILE A 2 21.00 11.93 3.96
C ILE A 2 20.07 10.86 3.38
N PHE A 3 20.33 9.60 3.63
CA PHE A 3 19.39 8.53 3.31
C PHE A 3 18.16 8.73 4.20
N GLN A 4 17.11 9.25 3.61
CA GLN A 4 15.85 9.40 4.32
C GLN A 4 15.27 7.99 4.50
N THR A 5 15.09 7.60 5.76
CA THR A 5 14.48 6.31 6.10
C THR A 5 13.06 6.25 5.53
N PRO A 6 12.70 5.22 4.75
CA PRO A 6 11.43 5.16 4.04
C PRO A 6 10.25 4.86 4.98
N ILE A 7 9.04 5.20 4.53
CA ILE A 7 7.84 4.54 5.02
C ILE A 7 7.73 3.22 4.29
N VAL A 8 7.45 2.14 5.02
CA VAL A 8 7.40 0.79 4.46
C VAL A 8 5.99 0.23 4.57
N THR A 9 5.49 -0.35 3.49
CA THR A 9 4.15 -0.95 3.42
C THR A 9 4.23 -2.33 2.77
N PRO A 10 3.92 -3.40 3.49
CA PRO A 10 3.70 -4.72 2.90
C PRO A 10 2.47 -4.70 2.00
N PHE A 11 2.58 -5.31 0.82
CA PHE A 11 1.54 -5.27 -0.19
C PHE A 11 1.31 -6.63 -0.85
N GLY A 12 0.21 -7.26 -0.51
CA GLY A 12 -0.25 -8.53 -1.11
C GLY A 12 -1.38 -8.36 -2.12
N GLY A 13 -1.88 -7.14 -2.33
CA GLY A 13 -2.96 -6.85 -3.28
C GLY A 13 -4.36 -6.98 -2.72
N ALA A 14 -4.51 -7.25 -1.44
CA ALA A 14 -5.81 -7.25 -0.78
C ALA A 14 -6.38 -5.83 -0.69
N GLU A 15 -7.68 -5.72 -0.51
CA GLU A 15 -8.36 -4.42 -0.47
C GLU A 15 -7.83 -3.51 0.65
N HIS A 16 -7.59 -4.07 1.80
CA HIS A 16 -7.01 -3.34 2.94
C HIS A 16 -5.57 -2.89 2.71
N ASP A 17 -4.81 -3.59 1.87
CA ASP A 17 -3.45 -3.19 1.51
C ASP A 17 -3.44 -1.91 0.67
N TRP A 18 -4.43 -1.71 -0.20
CA TRP A 18 -4.60 -0.49 -0.95
C TRP A 18 -4.88 0.72 -0.06
N SER A 19 -5.64 0.54 1.02
CA SER A 19 -5.87 1.60 2.01
C SER A 19 -4.58 1.97 2.75
N ALA A 20 -3.76 0.98 3.06
CA ALA A 20 -2.45 1.20 3.68
C ALA A 20 -1.51 1.96 2.74
N ILE A 21 -1.43 1.57 1.46
CA ILE A 21 -0.61 2.27 0.45
C ILE A 21 -1.05 3.74 0.33
N GLU A 22 -2.34 4.01 0.25
CA GLU A 22 -2.83 5.39 0.11
C GLU A 22 -2.40 6.26 1.29
N LEU A 23 -2.62 5.80 2.52
CA LEU A 23 -2.21 6.55 3.70
C LEU A 23 -0.69 6.69 3.79
N ALA A 24 0.05 5.61 3.49
CA ALA A 24 1.51 5.63 3.49
C ALA A 24 2.07 6.61 2.45
N ALA A 25 1.45 6.70 1.28
CA ALA A 25 1.84 7.64 0.23
C ALA A 25 1.63 9.10 0.66
N TRP A 26 0.49 9.43 1.26
CA TRP A 26 0.24 10.76 1.80
C TRP A 26 1.18 11.12 2.94
N LEU A 27 1.50 10.17 3.83
CA LEU A 27 2.47 10.37 4.89
C LEU A 27 3.88 10.58 4.33
N ALA A 28 4.29 9.78 3.34
CA ALA A 28 5.59 9.92 2.70
C ALA A 28 5.75 11.29 2.03
N LEU A 29 4.72 11.75 1.31
CA LEU A 29 4.67 13.08 0.72
C LEU A 29 4.81 14.17 1.79
N SER A 30 4.02 14.09 2.86
CA SER A 30 4.00 15.09 3.94
C SER A 30 5.31 15.14 4.72
N LEU A 31 5.98 14.01 4.88
CA LEU A 31 7.24 13.90 5.60
C LEU A 31 8.48 14.09 4.71
N GLY A 32 8.29 14.29 3.42
CA GLY A 32 9.36 14.45 2.43
C GLY A 32 10.27 13.20 2.35
N THR A 33 9.71 11.99 2.47
CA THR A 33 10.45 10.73 2.42
C THR A 33 9.92 9.82 1.31
N THR A 34 10.60 8.71 1.08
CA THR A 34 10.19 7.70 0.09
C THR A 34 9.18 6.72 0.67
N LEU A 35 8.40 6.09 -0.20
CA LEU A 35 7.52 4.97 0.11
C LEU A 35 8.09 3.68 -0.48
N ARG A 36 8.41 2.72 0.38
CA ARG A 36 8.84 1.38 -0.02
C ARG A 36 7.66 0.42 0.04
N LEU A 37 7.40 -0.27 -1.07
CA LEU A 37 6.37 -1.30 -1.18
C LEU A 37 7.02 -2.67 -1.15
N LEU A 38 6.66 -3.50 -0.18
CA LEU A 38 7.17 -4.86 -0.07
C LEU A 38 6.20 -5.85 -0.69
N GLY A 39 6.69 -6.65 -1.63
CA GLY A 39 5.96 -7.79 -2.19
C GLY A 39 6.80 -9.04 -2.10
N THR A 40 6.17 -10.21 -2.12
CA THR A 40 6.87 -11.49 -2.05
C THR A 40 7.37 -11.94 -3.40
N GLU A 41 8.54 -12.57 -3.42
CA GLU A 41 9.05 -13.34 -4.55
C GLU A 41 8.15 -14.55 -4.85
N ALA A 42 8.39 -15.18 -6.00
CA ALA A 42 7.69 -16.41 -6.35
C ALA A 42 7.96 -17.51 -5.31
N ASP A 43 6.93 -18.24 -4.98
CA ASP A 43 7.02 -19.43 -4.13
C ASP A 43 6.61 -20.66 -4.94
N PRO A 44 7.55 -21.39 -5.53
CA PRO A 44 7.27 -22.58 -6.33
C PRO A 44 6.56 -23.70 -5.54
N ALA A 45 6.83 -23.77 -4.23
CA ALA A 45 6.24 -24.80 -3.38
C ALA A 45 4.72 -24.61 -3.21
N SER A 46 4.26 -23.36 -3.19
CA SER A 46 2.83 -23.03 -3.11
C SER A 46 2.21 -22.68 -4.48
N GLY A 47 2.98 -22.71 -5.56
CA GLY A 47 2.55 -22.28 -6.90
C GLY A 47 2.27 -20.78 -7.03
N ARG A 48 2.75 -19.98 -6.09
CA ARG A 48 2.50 -18.52 -6.07
C ARG A 48 3.52 -17.82 -6.96
N ARG A 49 3.00 -16.93 -7.80
CA ARG A 49 3.83 -16.02 -8.61
C ARG A 49 4.37 -14.88 -7.75
N ASP A 50 5.45 -14.25 -8.21
CA ASP A 50 5.97 -13.06 -7.57
C ASP A 50 4.99 -11.87 -7.66
N ALA A 51 5.22 -10.89 -6.80
CA ALA A 51 4.39 -9.69 -6.71
C ALA A 51 4.83 -8.57 -7.67
N SER A 52 5.78 -8.79 -8.58
CA SER A 52 6.36 -7.73 -9.41
C SER A 52 5.34 -6.92 -10.19
N ARG A 53 4.38 -7.59 -10.87
CA ARG A 53 3.32 -6.90 -11.61
C ARG A 53 2.40 -6.08 -10.70
N LEU A 54 2.13 -6.61 -9.52
CA LEU A 54 1.29 -5.97 -8.54
C LEU A 54 1.95 -4.72 -7.97
N LEU A 55 3.24 -4.81 -7.63
CA LEU A 55 4.06 -3.69 -7.18
C LEU A 55 4.19 -2.61 -8.27
N ALA A 56 4.45 -2.99 -9.51
CA ALA A 56 4.54 -2.05 -10.62
C ALA A 56 3.23 -1.26 -10.81
N ARG A 57 2.09 -1.96 -10.73
CA ARG A 57 0.77 -1.32 -10.82
C ARG A 57 0.52 -0.37 -9.65
N ALA A 58 0.83 -0.79 -8.43
CA ALA A 58 0.68 0.05 -7.25
C ALA A 58 1.57 1.31 -7.34
N SER A 59 2.82 1.15 -7.76
CA SER A 59 3.77 2.24 -7.96
C SER A 59 3.25 3.27 -8.96
N LEU A 60 2.73 2.80 -10.09
CA LEU A 60 2.15 3.69 -11.11
C LEU A 60 0.94 4.47 -10.57
N LEU A 61 0.04 3.81 -9.87
CA LEU A 61 -1.14 4.46 -9.28
C LEU A 61 -0.75 5.50 -8.22
N VAL A 62 0.20 5.18 -7.35
CA VAL A 62 0.71 6.13 -6.35
C VAL A 62 1.33 7.35 -7.02
N GLN A 63 2.14 7.14 -8.07
CA GLN A 63 2.72 8.24 -8.82
C GLN A 63 1.67 9.12 -9.51
N GLN A 64 0.64 8.52 -10.09
CA GLN A 64 -0.42 9.25 -10.78
C GLN A 64 -1.33 10.04 -9.82
N VAL A 65 -1.64 9.49 -8.65
CA VAL A 65 -2.62 10.06 -7.71
C VAL A 65 -1.96 10.97 -6.68
N VAL A 66 -0.81 10.57 -6.14
CA VAL A 66 -0.12 11.28 -5.06
C VAL A 66 1.08 12.07 -5.56
N GLY A 67 1.66 11.67 -6.69
CA GLY A 67 2.79 12.37 -7.31
C GLY A 67 4.16 11.99 -6.73
N ILE A 68 4.26 10.92 -5.96
CA ILE A 68 5.54 10.43 -5.44
C ILE A 68 6.01 9.17 -6.14
N VAL A 69 7.32 8.98 -6.17
CA VAL A 69 7.94 7.75 -6.64
C VAL A 69 8.05 6.75 -5.49
N THR A 70 7.72 5.50 -5.76
CA THR A 70 7.85 4.41 -4.78
C THR A 70 9.10 3.59 -5.05
N GLU A 71 9.56 2.87 -4.01
CA GLU A 71 10.63 1.87 -4.09
C GLU A 71 10.01 0.46 -3.98
N PRO A 72 9.67 -0.20 -5.10
CA PRO A 72 9.19 -1.57 -5.04
C PRO A 72 10.34 -2.52 -4.69
N LEU A 73 10.11 -3.41 -3.73
CA LEU A 73 11.07 -4.40 -3.29
C LEU A 73 10.40 -5.77 -3.20
N LEU A 74 10.97 -6.76 -3.88
CA LEU A 74 10.62 -8.16 -3.70
C LEU A 74 11.47 -8.75 -2.58
N ILE A 75 10.81 -9.48 -1.69
CA ILE A 75 11.43 -10.15 -0.55
C ILE A 75 11.11 -11.65 -0.58
N PRO A 76 12.00 -12.51 -0.06
CA PRO A 76 11.72 -13.94 0.05
C PRO A 76 10.40 -14.19 0.78
N PRO A 77 9.67 -15.26 0.42
CA PRO A 77 8.47 -15.65 1.14
C PRO A 77 8.79 -16.01 2.59
N GLY A 78 7.94 -15.57 3.50
CA GLY A 78 8.08 -15.79 4.94
C GLY A 78 8.28 -14.48 5.73
N ASP A 79 8.21 -14.58 7.05
CA ASP A 79 8.25 -13.44 7.95
C ASP A 79 9.64 -12.82 8.14
N ALA A 80 10.69 -13.60 7.92
CA ALA A 80 12.07 -13.12 8.08
C ALA A 80 12.43 -12.02 7.06
N GLY A 81 11.99 -12.16 5.80
CA GLY A 81 12.22 -11.16 4.77
C GLY A 81 11.49 -9.85 5.07
N ASP A 82 10.25 -9.94 5.53
CA ASP A 82 9.46 -8.76 5.94
C ASP A 82 10.11 -8.01 7.11
N VAL A 83 10.62 -8.76 8.11
CA VAL A 83 11.29 -8.18 9.28
C VAL A 83 12.58 -7.47 8.89
N GLU A 84 13.41 -8.10 8.05
CA GLU A 84 14.66 -7.51 7.57
C GLU A 84 14.40 -6.25 6.73
N ALA A 85 13.45 -6.31 5.79
CA ALA A 85 13.10 -5.19 4.92
C ALA A 85 12.48 -4.00 5.69
N ALA A 86 11.91 -4.26 6.86
CA ALA A 86 11.33 -3.25 7.73
C ALA A 86 12.31 -2.68 8.77
N ALA A 87 13.54 -3.24 8.89
CA ALA A 87 14.46 -2.88 9.94
C ALA A 87 14.91 -1.40 9.92
N ASP A 88 15.01 -0.81 8.75
CA ASP A 88 15.41 0.59 8.51
C ASP A 88 14.21 1.51 8.23
N ALA A 89 13.00 1.06 8.49
CA ALA A 89 11.80 1.87 8.25
C ALA A 89 11.69 3.06 9.21
N ARG A 90 11.28 4.20 8.69
CA ARG A 90 10.84 5.34 9.52
C ARG A 90 9.49 5.05 10.19
N MET A 91 8.62 4.35 9.49
CA MET A 91 7.30 3.92 9.92
C MET A 91 6.86 2.72 9.07
N LEU A 92 6.13 1.83 9.68
CA LEU A 92 5.45 0.73 9.02
C LEU A 92 3.96 1.04 8.93
N VAL A 93 3.39 0.93 7.74
CA VAL A 93 1.94 1.09 7.51
C VAL A 93 1.41 -0.20 6.94
N VAL A 94 0.53 -0.86 7.67
CA VAL A 94 0.08 -2.23 7.37
C VAL A 94 -1.43 -2.28 7.27
N GLY A 95 -1.93 -2.84 6.18
CA GLY A 95 -3.37 -3.05 5.98
C GLY A 95 -3.92 -4.14 6.89
N LEU A 96 -5.07 -3.89 7.49
CA LEU A 96 -5.82 -4.86 8.27
C LEU A 96 -7.10 -5.26 7.54
N SER A 97 -7.34 -6.57 7.47
CA SER A 97 -8.62 -7.13 7.03
C SER A 97 -9.77 -6.60 7.90
N GLU A 98 -10.95 -6.44 7.33
CA GLU A 98 -12.14 -6.10 8.10
C GLU A 98 -12.47 -7.15 9.17
N ARG A 99 -12.07 -8.39 8.91
CA ARG A 99 -12.25 -9.54 9.80
C ARG A 99 -11.11 -9.75 10.79
N TRP A 100 -10.23 -8.78 10.98
CA TRP A 100 -9.04 -8.91 11.84
C TRP A 100 -9.36 -9.32 13.28
N ARG A 101 -10.56 -9.03 13.77
CA ARG A 101 -10.97 -9.43 15.12
C ARG A 101 -11.23 -10.93 15.24
N GLU A 102 -11.62 -11.57 14.14
CA GLU A 102 -11.84 -13.01 14.06
C GLU A 102 -10.59 -13.75 13.60
N GLU A 103 -9.89 -13.20 12.62
CA GLU A 103 -8.73 -13.81 11.96
C GLU A 103 -7.39 -13.45 12.64
N GLY A 104 -7.38 -12.45 13.53
CA GLY A 104 -6.18 -11.86 14.07
C GLY A 104 -5.45 -10.99 13.04
N ILE A 105 -4.30 -10.46 13.41
CA ILE A 105 -3.47 -9.62 12.53
C ILE A 105 -2.64 -10.44 11.53
N GLY A 106 -2.66 -11.75 11.65
CA GLY A 106 -1.85 -12.67 10.84
C GLY A 106 -0.43 -12.85 11.37
N ALA A 107 0.16 -14.02 11.07
CA ALA A 107 1.47 -14.40 11.61
C ALA A 107 2.58 -13.44 11.15
N VAL A 108 2.65 -13.12 9.86
CA VAL A 108 3.66 -12.23 9.27
C VAL A 108 3.56 -10.82 9.85
N ARG A 109 2.36 -10.23 9.86
CA ARG A 109 2.14 -8.90 10.45
C ARG A 109 2.47 -8.87 11.94
N GLY A 110 2.16 -9.95 12.65
CA GLY A 110 2.50 -10.10 14.06
C GLY A 110 4.01 -10.21 14.27
N ALA A 111 4.74 -10.92 13.44
CA ALA A 111 6.19 -11.04 13.49
C ALA A 111 6.86 -9.69 13.21
N VAL A 112 6.46 -9.02 12.13
CA VAL A 112 6.93 -7.67 11.78
C VAL A 112 6.64 -6.69 12.91
N GLY A 113 5.44 -6.71 13.49
CA GLY A 113 5.08 -5.81 14.59
C GLY A 113 5.88 -6.01 15.86
N ARG A 114 6.27 -7.24 16.17
CA ARG A 114 7.14 -7.55 17.33
C ARG A 114 8.61 -7.19 17.08
N ALA A 115 9.08 -7.32 15.86
CA ALA A 115 10.47 -7.09 15.51
C ALA A 115 10.75 -5.63 15.11
N ALA A 116 9.74 -4.90 14.67
CA ALA A 116 9.88 -3.53 14.20
C ALA A 116 10.36 -2.60 15.32
N ARG A 117 11.39 -1.83 15.03
CA ARG A 117 11.86 -0.72 15.89
C ARG A 117 11.17 0.60 15.55
N ALA A 118 10.54 0.66 14.39
CA ALA A 118 9.80 1.82 13.91
C ALA A 118 8.34 1.82 14.41
N PRO A 119 7.68 2.98 14.48
CA PRO A 119 6.26 3.05 14.73
C PRO A 119 5.47 2.20 13.73
N LEU A 120 4.46 1.47 14.20
CA LEU A 120 3.61 0.61 13.41
C LEU A 120 2.19 1.18 13.39
N LEU A 121 1.68 1.41 12.20
CA LEU A 121 0.33 1.91 11.96
C LEU A 121 -0.49 0.85 11.23
N PHE A 122 -1.57 0.40 11.84
CA PHE A 122 -2.55 -0.48 11.21
C PHE A 122 -3.67 0.33 10.57
N VAL A 123 -3.99 0.01 9.31
CA VAL A 123 -4.98 0.72 8.51
C VAL A 123 -6.09 -0.23 8.09
N ARG A 124 -7.31 0.14 8.37
CA ARG A 124 -8.51 -0.51 7.84
C ARG A 124 -9.08 0.28 6.67
N SER A 125 -9.74 -0.44 5.76
CA SER A 125 -10.58 0.20 4.75
C SER A 125 -11.69 0.99 5.43
N GLY A 126 -11.88 2.24 5.03
CA GLY A 126 -12.98 3.07 5.47
C GLY A 126 -14.17 3.01 4.51
N SER A 127 -15.26 3.69 4.85
CA SER A 127 -16.45 3.84 4.00
C SER A 127 -16.27 4.82 2.85
N HIS A 128 -15.18 5.60 2.84
CA HIS A 128 -14.92 6.58 1.80
C HIS A 128 -14.15 5.97 0.63
N PRO A 129 -14.44 6.41 -0.62
CA PRO A 129 -13.68 5.99 -1.80
C PRO A 129 -12.20 6.35 -1.64
N ARG A 130 -11.33 5.44 -2.03
CA ARG A 130 -9.89 5.66 -2.05
C ARG A 130 -9.47 6.34 -3.36
N GLY A 131 -8.49 7.22 -3.28
CA GLY A 131 -7.86 7.82 -4.45
C GLY A 131 -6.95 6.83 -5.17
N VAL A 132 -6.29 5.95 -4.42
CA VAL A 132 -5.43 4.88 -4.93
C VAL A 132 -6.18 3.56 -4.83
N SER A 133 -6.89 3.19 -5.89
CA SER A 133 -7.67 1.94 -5.92
C SER A 133 -7.56 1.30 -7.29
N PRO A 134 -7.44 -0.04 -7.37
CA PRO A 134 -7.45 -0.70 -8.67
C PRO A 134 -8.80 -0.46 -9.37
N PRO A 135 -8.81 -0.31 -10.70
CA PRO A 135 -10.02 -0.04 -11.47
C PRO A 135 -11.16 -1.02 -11.25
N GLN A 136 -10.85 -2.28 -10.91
CA GLN A 136 -11.86 -3.31 -10.65
C GLN A 136 -12.60 -3.11 -9.31
N THR A 137 -11.94 -2.45 -8.36
CA THR A 137 -12.51 -2.11 -7.04
C THR A 137 -12.88 -0.65 -6.94
N MET A 138 -12.55 0.14 -7.96
CA MET A 138 -13.06 1.49 -8.05
C MET A 138 -14.57 1.41 -8.11
N THR A 139 -15.15 1.64 -6.99
CA THR A 139 -16.57 1.77 -6.89
C THR A 139 -17.01 2.81 -7.92
N ARG A 140 -18.15 2.62 -8.51
CA ARG A 140 -18.80 3.54 -9.47
C ARG A 140 -18.75 5.02 -9.04
N PHE A 141 -18.48 5.29 -7.77
CA PHE A 141 -18.39 6.62 -7.18
C PHE A 141 -17.25 7.48 -7.73
N THR A 142 -16.06 6.96 -7.93
CA THR A 142 -14.91 7.76 -8.41
C THR A 142 -15.12 8.18 -9.87
N TRP A 143 -15.66 7.27 -10.68
CA TRP A 143 -16.03 7.57 -12.07
C TRP A 143 -17.22 8.53 -12.17
N THR A 144 -18.22 8.38 -11.30
CA THR A 144 -19.38 9.25 -11.26
C THR A 144 -19.02 10.69 -10.87
N GLN A 145 -18.07 10.88 -9.96
CA GLN A 145 -17.59 12.20 -9.60
C GLN A 145 -16.79 12.86 -10.74
N ALA A 146 -15.91 12.11 -11.39
CA ALA A 146 -15.18 12.62 -12.56
C ALA A 146 -16.10 13.03 -13.70
N THR A 147 -17.15 12.24 -13.96
CA THR A 147 -18.14 12.53 -15.01
C THR A 147 -18.99 13.76 -14.67
N ARG A 148 -19.36 13.96 -13.41
CA ARG A 148 -20.10 15.16 -12.99
C ARG A 148 -19.29 16.44 -13.17
N HIS A 149 -18.00 16.42 -12.84
CA HIS A 149 -17.14 17.58 -13.06
C HIS A 149 -16.93 17.91 -14.53
N ALA A 150 -16.92 16.91 -15.41
CA ALA A 150 -16.83 17.13 -16.84
C ALA A 150 -18.11 17.73 -17.44
N GLN A 151 -19.28 17.32 -16.92
CA GLN A 151 -20.57 17.82 -17.39
C GLN A 151 -20.89 19.25 -16.91
N THR A 152 -20.34 19.66 -15.75
CA THR A 152 -20.59 21.02 -15.22
C THR A 152 -19.75 22.09 -15.93
N ARG A 153 -18.82 21.70 -16.81
CA ARG A 153 -17.97 22.62 -17.59
C ARG A 153 -18.42 22.84 -19.03
N GLN A 154 -19.64 22.46 -19.42
CA GLN A 154 -20.16 22.90 -20.71
C GLN A 154 -20.62 24.36 -20.57
N PRO A 155 -20.03 25.31 -21.32
CA PRO A 155 -20.51 26.69 -21.32
C PRO A 155 -21.86 26.71 -22.01
N THR A 156 -22.85 27.21 -21.33
CA THR A 156 -24.11 27.65 -21.95
C THR A 156 -23.80 28.72 -23.00
N ARG A 157 -24.13 28.42 -24.23
CA ARG A 157 -24.18 29.41 -25.31
C ARG A 157 -25.40 30.34 -25.12
#